data_b2aa2fe11e61a8a57854f2c548f1f490
#
_entry.id   b2aa2fe11e61a8a57854f2c548f1f490
#
_cell.length_a   1.000
_cell.length_b   1.000
_cell.length_c   1.000
_cell.angle_alpha   90.00
_cell.angle_beta   90.00
_cell.angle_gamma   90.00
#
_symmetry.space_group_name_H-M   'P 1'
#
loop_
_entity.id
_entity.type
_entity.pdbx_description
1 polymer ?
#
loop_
_entity_poly.entity_id
_entity_poly.type
_entity_poly.pdbx_seq_one_letter_code
_entity_poly.pdbx_strand_id
1 'polypeptide(L)'
;MGIFDIFRRKKVDAGKKMSVSNVPMQYRMALQFNEEFATLLTVDKYIARSDYKHFAGKYDEVYQFFVSVLEAQILEEYVEKNNLDITQIEAFVSHYEEIRDITKESATIKNHNDQFVANRIESEKEYLDNILKACDPAILLDSEQREVVLSEEDNTLVIAGAGAGKTTTVAAKVRYLVERRGVKPEQILVISFTNKAVEELR
;
A
#
# COMPACT_ATOMS: atom_id res chain seq x y z
N MET A 1 9.99 1.34 24.87
CA MET A 1 11.03 0.45 24.39
C MET A 1 10.38 -0.37 23.28
N GLY A 2 10.74 -0.09 22.03
CA GLY A 2 10.08 -0.75 20.89
C GLY A 2 10.67 -2.15 20.68
N ILE A 3 9.89 -3.06 20.05
CA ILE A 3 10.33 -4.42 19.71
C ILE A 3 11.65 -4.42 18.95
N PHE A 4 11.94 -3.36 18.16
CA PHE A 4 13.21 -3.18 17.44
C PHE A 4 14.47 -3.03 18.33
N ASP A 5 14.36 -2.59 19.59
CA ASP A 5 15.51 -2.47 20.47
C ASP A 5 16.01 -3.84 20.96
N ILE A 6 15.17 -4.87 20.87
CA ILE A 6 15.49 -6.25 21.27
C ILE A 6 16.40 -6.91 20.24
N PHE A 7 16.19 -6.64 18.93
CA PHE A 7 16.96 -7.24 17.83
C PHE A 7 18.38 -6.65 17.65
N ARG A 8 18.67 -5.47 18.20
CA ARG A 8 19.97 -4.79 17.98
C ARG A 8 21.18 -5.43 18.66
N ARG A 9 21.03 -6.48 19.47
CA ARG A 9 22.11 -6.90 20.40
C ARG A 9 23.04 -8.01 19.94
N LYS A 10 22.79 -8.80 18.85
CA LYS A 10 23.78 -9.79 18.35
C LYS A 10 23.58 -10.15 16.88
N LYS A 11 24.69 -10.27 16.13
CA LYS A 11 24.76 -10.94 14.82
C LYS A 11 24.94 -12.45 15.07
N VAL A 12 24.04 -13.27 14.55
CA VAL A 12 24.19 -14.72 14.48
C VAL A 12 24.55 -15.13 13.06
N ASP A 13 25.51 -16.04 12.92
CA ASP A 13 26.04 -16.53 11.63
C ASP A 13 24.99 -17.37 10.88
N ALA A 14 24.71 -16.99 9.63
CA ALA A 14 23.75 -17.67 8.78
C ALA A 14 24.43 -18.81 7.98
N GLY A 15 24.05 -20.04 8.22
CA GLY A 15 24.51 -21.13 7.36
C GLY A 15 24.10 -22.55 7.74
N LYS A 16 22.91 -23.00 7.29
CA LYS A 16 22.66 -24.37 6.81
C LYS A 16 21.23 -24.51 6.26
N LYS A 17 21.08 -24.97 5.02
CA LYS A 17 19.77 -25.30 4.43
C LYS A 17 19.20 -26.58 5.06
N MET A 18 17.94 -26.51 5.53
CA MET A 18 17.19 -27.64 6.08
C MET A 18 16.16 -28.26 5.14
N SER A 19 15.82 -29.52 5.39
CA SER A 19 14.68 -30.21 4.76
C SER A 19 13.36 -29.71 5.36
N VAL A 20 12.39 -29.44 4.51
CA VAL A 20 11.10 -28.75 4.80
C VAL A 20 10.17 -29.46 5.80
N SER A 21 10.45 -30.73 6.17
CA SER A 21 9.51 -31.59 6.91
C SER A 21 9.43 -31.35 8.42
N ASN A 22 10.32 -30.54 9.02
CA ASN A 22 10.38 -30.36 10.49
C ASN A 22 10.35 -28.90 10.96
N VAL A 23 9.96 -27.98 10.10
CA VAL A 23 9.93 -26.53 10.41
C VAL A 23 8.61 -26.18 11.11
N PRO A 24 8.62 -25.46 12.24
CA PRO A 24 7.40 -25.03 12.93
C PRO A 24 6.43 -24.28 12.01
N MET A 25 5.13 -24.50 12.22
CA MET A 25 4.07 -23.91 11.39
C MET A 25 4.15 -22.37 11.38
N GLN A 26 4.37 -21.77 12.54
CA GLN A 26 4.46 -20.31 12.69
C GLN A 26 5.62 -19.72 11.86
N TYR A 27 6.77 -20.38 11.85
CA TYR A 27 7.90 -19.95 11.04
C TYR A 27 7.62 -20.09 9.54
N ARG A 28 6.99 -21.20 9.11
CA ARG A 28 6.57 -21.34 7.70
C ARG A 28 5.61 -20.25 7.26
N MET A 29 4.68 -19.87 8.13
CA MET A 29 3.76 -18.78 7.85
C MET A 29 4.47 -17.42 7.79
N ALA A 30 5.48 -17.19 8.64
CA ALA A 30 6.32 -16.00 8.56
C ALA A 30 7.09 -15.92 7.24
N LEU A 31 7.66 -17.04 6.77
CA LEU A 31 8.30 -17.10 5.45
C LEU A 31 7.28 -16.80 4.32
N GLN A 32 6.12 -17.41 4.39
CA GLN A 32 5.05 -17.17 3.41
C GLN A 32 4.64 -15.69 3.38
N PHE A 33 4.49 -15.06 4.55
CA PHE A 33 4.23 -13.62 4.64
C PHE A 33 5.32 -12.81 3.92
N ASN A 34 6.60 -13.11 4.18
CA ASN A 34 7.70 -12.37 3.58
C ASN A 34 7.69 -12.50 2.04
N GLU A 35 7.39 -13.69 1.50
CA GLU A 35 7.27 -13.91 0.06
C GLU A 35 6.05 -13.18 -0.53
N GLU A 36 4.88 -13.27 0.12
CA GLU A 36 3.66 -12.61 -0.34
C GLU A 36 3.81 -11.08 -0.26
N PHE A 37 4.43 -10.55 0.79
CA PHE A 37 4.70 -9.12 0.95
C PHE A 37 5.68 -8.60 -0.10
N ALA A 38 6.77 -9.32 -0.35
CA ALA A 38 7.71 -8.99 -1.41
C ALA A 38 7.02 -9.01 -2.79
N THR A 39 6.16 -10.00 -3.04
CA THR A 39 5.38 -10.10 -4.29
C THR A 39 4.41 -8.92 -4.43
N LEU A 40 3.73 -8.53 -3.35
CA LEU A 40 2.83 -7.37 -3.34
C LEU A 40 3.54 -6.10 -3.81
N LEU A 41 4.79 -5.90 -3.41
CA LEU A 41 5.60 -4.74 -3.79
C LEU A 41 6.16 -4.79 -5.22
N THR A 42 6.05 -5.92 -5.92
CA THR A 42 6.51 -6.05 -7.31
C THR A 42 5.40 -5.89 -8.35
N VAL A 43 4.15 -5.86 -7.92
CA VAL A 43 3.00 -5.73 -8.83
C VAL A 43 2.90 -4.30 -9.35
N ASP A 44 2.74 -4.13 -10.67
CA ASP A 44 2.44 -2.82 -11.29
C ASP A 44 0.99 -2.39 -11.00
N LYS A 45 0.71 -2.18 -9.71
CA LYS A 45 -0.59 -1.80 -9.17
C LYS A 45 -0.41 -0.88 -7.98
N TYR A 46 -1.30 0.10 -7.83
CA TYR A 46 -1.44 0.86 -6.59
C TYR A 46 -1.90 -0.09 -5.46
N ILE A 47 -1.30 0.02 -4.29
CA ILE A 47 -1.65 -0.78 -3.11
C ILE A 47 -2.50 0.07 -2.17
N ALA A 48 -3.81 -0.12 -2.21
CA ALA A 48 -4.74 0.57 -1.34
C ALA A 48 -4.71 0.00 0.09
N ARG A 49 -5.21 0.77 1.06
CA ARG A 49 -5.25 0.33 2.47
C ARG A 49 -6.04 -0.96 2.69
N SER A 50 -7.12 -1.15 1.95
CA SER A 50 -7.89 -2.39 2.01
C SER A 50 -7.09 -3.61 1.55
N ASP A 51 -6.21 -3.46 0.57
CA ASP A 51 -5.39 -4.55 0.04
C ASP A 51 -4.47 -5.12 1.15
N TYR A 52 -3.69 -4.26 1.82
CA TYR A 52 -2.77 -4.74 2.84
C TYR A 52 -3.43 -5.02 4.20
N LYS A 53 -4.57 -4.40 4.52
CA LYS A 53 -5.37 -4.77 5.69
C LYS A 53 -5.85 -6.22 5.61
N HIS A 54 -6.40 -6.61 4.45
CA HIS A 54 -6.85 -7.98 4.25
C HIS A 54 -5.67 -8.96 4.29
N PHE A 55 -4.55 -8.58 3.69
CA PHE A 55 -3.31 -9.34 3.71
C PHE A 55 -2.79 -9.54 5.14
N ALA A 56 -2.61 -8.46 5.92
CA ALA A 56 -2.12 -8.51 7.29
C ALA A 56 -3.00 -9.39 8.19
N GLY A 57 -4.33 -9.32 8.05
CA GLY A 57 -5.27 -10.07 8.88
C GLY A 57 -5.10 -11.59 8.83
N LYS A 58 -4.50 -12.13 7.77
CA LYS A 58 -4.18 -13.57 7.67
C LYS A 58 -3.09 -14.02 8.64
N TYR A 59 -2.25 -13.10 9.11
CA TYR A 59 -1.03 -13.40 9.86
C TYR A 59 -1.03 -12.89 11.29
N ASP A 60 -2.18 -12.37 11.78
CA ASP A 60 -2.27 -11.80 13.13
C ASP A 60 -1.88 -12.80 14.22
N GLU A 61 -2.38 -14.04 14.14
CA GLU A 61 -2.05 -15.10 15.10
C GLU A 61 -0.55 -15.45 15.10
N VAL A 62 0.09 -15.43 13.93
CA VAL A 62 1.53 -15.69 13.79
C VAL A 62 2.33 -14.56 14.40
N TYR A 63 1.91 -13.33 14.20
CA TYR A 63 2.53 -12.16 14.81
C TYR A 63 2.41 -12.22 16.34
N GLN A 64 1.22 -12.49 16.90
CA GLN A 64 1.02 -12.63 18.34
C GLN A 64 1.90 -13.75 18.95
N PHE A 65 2.06 -14.85 18.23
CA PHE A 65 2.98 -15.91 18.65
C PHE A 65 4.41 -15.39 18.78
N PHE A 66 4.95 -14.71 17.76
CA PHE A 66 6.33 -14.20 17.83
C PHE A 66 6.48 -13.07 18.85
N VAL A 67 5.48 -12.22 19.05
CA VAL A 67 5.48 -11.25 20.16
C VAL A 67 5.61 -11.97 21.50
N SER A 68 4.85 -13.04 21.75
CA SER A 68 4.95 -13.80 22.99
C SER A 68 6.31 -14.45 23.20
N VAL A 69 6.94 -14.96 22.13
CA VAL A 69 8.31 -15.51 22.16
C VAL A 69 9.35 -14.43 22.49
N LEU A 70 9.19 -13.23 21.93
CA LEU A 70 10.04 -12.09 22.19
C LEU A 70 9.91 -11.57 23.64
N GLU A 71 8.67 -11.41 24.11
CA GLU A 71 8.39 -10.96 25.49
C GLU A 71 8.90 -11.94 26.54
N ALA A 72 8.79 -13.24 26.25
CA ALA A 72 9.36 -14.31 27.10
C ALA A 72 10.89 -14.40 27.04
N GLN A 73 11.54 -13.63 26.13
CA GLN A 73 12.99 -13.64 25.90
C GLN A 73 13.58 -15.00 25.51
N ILE A 74 12.79 -15.85 24.84
CA ILE A 74 13.17 -17.22 24.43
C ILE A 74 13.39 -17.35 22.91
N LEU A 75 13.47 -16.24 22.17
CA LEU A 75 13.60 -16.27 20.71
C LEU A 75 14.88 -17.00 20.27
N GLU A 76 16.03 -16.71 20.91
CA GLU A 76 17.31 -17.35 20.59
C GLU A 76 17.22 -18.89 20.79
N GLU A 77 16.67 -19.33 21.94
CA GLU A 77 16.44 -20.75 22.21
C GLU A 77 15.49 -21.38 21.19
N TYR A 78 14.41 -20.70 20.85
CA TYR A 78 13.45 -21.16 19.84
C TYR A 78 14.09 -21.35 18.46
N VAL A 79 14.93 -20.38 18.05
CA VAL A 79 15.64 -20.38 16.77
C VAL A 79 16.68 -21.50 16.74
N GLU A 80 17.51 -21.62 17.78
CA GLU A 80 18.56 -22.65 17.87
C GLU A 80 17.95 -24.06 17.90
N LYS A 81 16.95 -24.29 18.75
CA LYS A 81 16.27 -25.59 18.90
C LYS A 81 15.67 -26.09 17.59
N ASN A 82 15.14 -25.20 16.78
CA ASN A 82 14.48 -25.52 15.52
C ASN A 82 15.38 -25.27 14.30
N ASN A 83 16.63 -24.80 14.50
CA ASN A 83 17.60 -24.46 13.47
C ASN A 83 17.01 -23.53 12.40
N LEU A 84 16.45 -22.37 12.83
CA LEU A 84 15.77 -21.42 11.98
C LEU A 84 16.69 -20.24 11.62
N ASP A 85 16.29 -19.47 10.59
CA ASP A 85 16.92 -18.20 10.27
C ASP A 85 16.18 -17.07 10.99
N ILE A 86 16.80 -16.47 11.98
CA ILE A 86 16.24 -15.39 12.78
C ILE A 86 15.89 -14.17 11.92
N THR A 87 16.64 -13.90 10.85
CA THR A 87 16.42 -12.73 9.99
C THR A 87 15.05 -12.76 9.32
N GLN A 88 14.51 -13.94 9.06
CA GLN A 88 13.17 -14.11 8.49
C GLN A 88 12.07 -13.76 9.51
N ILE A 89 12.29 -14.05 10.79
CA ILE A 89 11.36 -13.68 11.86
C ILE A 89 11.40 -12.16 12.07
N GLU A 90 12.60 -11.58 12.08
CA GLU A 90 12.81 -10.13 12.17
C GLU A 90 12.14 -9.38 11.03
N ALA A 91 12.33 -9.83 9.79
CA ALA A 91 11.69 -9.27 8.60
C ALA A 91 10.16 -9.35 8.71
N PHE A 92 9.62 -10.52 9.09
CA PHE A 92 8.19 -10.71 9.29
C PHE A 92 7.63 -9.73 10.32
N VAL A 93 8.20 -9.67 11.52
CA VAL A 93 7.72 -8.79 12.61
C VAL A 93 7.79 -7.33 12.18
N SER A 94 8.90 -6.92 11.56
CA SER A 94 9.10 -5.54 11.09
C SER A 94 8.06 -5.13 10.06
N HIS A 95 7.89 -5.90 9.00
CA HIS A 95 6.95 -5.58 7.93
C HIS A 95 5.49 -5.68 8.42
N TYR A 96 5.19 -6.67 9.28
CA TYR A 96 3.84 -6.81 9.83
C TYR A 96 3.47 -5.60 10.71
N GLU A 97 4.39 -5.12 11.58
CA GLU A 97 4.16 -3.92 12.40
C GLU A 97 3.93 -2.66 11.55
N GLU A 98 4.59 -2.58 10.40
CA GLU A 98 4.45 -1.46 9.49
C GLU A 98 3.06 -1.39 8.86
N ILE A 99 2.42 -2.55 8.58
CA ILE A 99 1.13 -2.60 7.84
C ILE A 99 -0.08 -2.94 8.71
N ARG A 100 0.09 -3.41 9.95
CA ARG A 100 -1.03 -3.83 10.83
C ARG A 100 -1.94 -2.69 11.23
N ASP A 101 -1.39 -1.50 11.40
CA ASP A 101 -2.13 -0.30 11.81
C ASP A 101 -2.44 0.58 10.60
N ILE A 102 -3.61 0.33 9.99
CA ILE A 102 -4.07 1.05 8.80
C ILE A 102 -4.31 2.56 9.03
N THR A 103 -4.27 3.03 10.28
CA THR A 103 -4.36 4.47 10.58
C THR A 103 -3.03 5.18 10.35
N LYS A 104 -1.93 4.42 10.29
CA LYS A 104 -0.60 4.91 9.97
C LYS A 104 -0.25 4.60 8.53
N GLU A 105 0.52 5.49 7.93
CA GLU A 105 1.03 5.29 6.59
C GLU A 105 2.28 4.41 6.67
N SER A 106 2.26 3.28 5.96
CA SER A 106 3.45 2.45 5.80
C SER A 106 4.44 3.15 4.87
N ALA A 107 5.69 3.34 5.32
CA ALA A 107 6.72 3.97 4.50
C ALA A 107 7.06 3.14 3.25
N THR A 108 7.05 1.83 3.37
CA THR A 108 7.31 0.89 2.27
C THR A 108 6.20 0.95 1.23
N ILE A 109 4.93 0.87 1.66
CA ILE A 109 3.77 0.97 0.76
C ILE A 109 3.70 2.35 0.12
N LYS A 110 3.91 3.41 0.91
CA LYS A 110 3.95 4.77 0.39
C LYS A 110 4.98 4.93 -0.73
N ASN A 111 6.21 4.49 -0.51
CA ASN A 111 7.27 4.58 -1.51
C ASN A 111 6.92 3.82 -2.80
N HIS A 112 6.31 2.63 -2.68
CA HIS A 112 5.80 1.88 -3.83
C HIS A 112 4.73 2.67 -4.58
N ASN A 113 3.74 3.22 -3.87
CA ASN A 113 2.63 3.97 -4.46
C ASN A 113 3.11 5.28 -5.11
N ASP A 114 4.04 6.00 -4.47
CA ASP A 114 4.63 7.22 -5.03
C ASP A 114 5.36 6.91 -6.36
N GLN A 115 6.12 5.81 -6.42
CA GLN A 115 6.77 5.36 -7.66
C GLN A 115 5.76 4.93 -8.72
N PHE A 116 4.73 4.19 -8.33
CA PHE A 116 3.65 3.80 -9.24
C PHE A 116 2.98 5.03 -9.86
N VAL A 117 2.58 6.01 -9.04
CA VAL A 117 1.93 7.25 -9.51
C VAL A 117 2.88 8.05 -10.42
N ALA A 118 4.16 8.20 -10.04
CA ALA A 118 5.14 8.89 -10.87
C ALA A 118 5.32 8.23 -12.25
N ASN A 119 5.42 6.90 -12.29
CA ASN A 119 5.51 6.16 -13.55
C ASN A 119 4.23 6.30 -14.39
N ARG A 120 3.06 6.33 -13.74
CA ARG A 120 1.78 6.54 -14.43
C ARG A 120 1.62 7.97 -14.96
N ILE A 121 2.08 8.99 -14.25
CA ILE A 121 2.09 10.37 -14.76
C ILE A 121 2.88 10.46 -16.07
N GLU A 122 4.04 9.80 -16.15
CA GLU A 122 4.86 9.83 -17.36
C GLU A 122 4.24 9.00 -18.49
N SER A 123 3.78 7.78 -18.21
CA SER A 123 3.20 6.90 -19.23
C SER A 123 1.84 7.37 -19.75
N GLU A 124 1.05 8.06 -18.93
CA GLU A 124 -0.28 8.58 -19.28
C GLU A 124 -0.26 10.08 -19.59
N LYS A 125 0.92 10.69 -19.77
CA LYS A 125 1.09 12.14 -19.92
C LYS A 125 0.21 12.71 -21.03
N GLU A 126 0.27 12.15 -22.23
CA GLU A 126 -0.52 12.60 -23.37
C GLU A 126 -2.03 12.51 -23.09
N TYR A 127 -2.47 11.45 -22.43
CA TYR A 127 -3.86 11.28 -22.03
C TYR A 127 -4.27 12.34 -21.00
N LEU A 128 -3.46 12.54 -19.95
CA LEU A 128 -3.73 13.53 -18.91
C LEU A 128 -3.71 14.97 -19.45
N ASP A 129 -2.84 15.26 -20.41
CA ASP A 129 -2.80 16.57 -21.09
C ASP A 129 -4.06 16.85 -21.90
N ASN A 130 -4.78 15.81 -22.33
CA ASN A 130 -5.97 15.92 -23.17
C ASN A 130 -7.28 15.55 -22.46
N ILE A 131 -7.23 15.07 -21.22
CA ILE A 131 -8.36 14.45 -20.52
C ILE A 131 -9.64 15.30 -20.48
N LEU A 132 -9.53 16.62 -20.40
CA LEU A 132 -10.67 17.55 -20.36
C LEU A 132 -10.71 18.54 -21.55
N LYS A 133 -9.81 18.42 -22.52
CA LYS A 133 -9.76 19.36 -23.66
C LYS A 133 -11.01 19.38 -24.54
N ALA A 134 -11.77 18.29 -24.54
CA ALA A 134 -13.05 18.26 -25.24
C ALA A 134 -14.12 19.15 -24.58
N CYS A 135 -13.99 19.40 -23.27
CA CYS A 135 -14.88 20.28 -22.51
C CYS A 135 -14.40 21.72 -22.57
N ASP A 136 -13.09 21.95 -22.34
CA ASP A 136 -12.42 23.24 -22.45
C ASP A 136 -10.95 23.05 -22.87
N PRO A 137 -10.55 23.54 -24.07
CA PRO A 137 -9.18 23.42 -24.56
C PRO A 137 -8.11 24.09 -23.69
N ALA A 138 -8.50 25.04 -22.83
CA ALA A 138 -7.59 25.74 -21.92
C ALA A 138 -7.28 24.97 -20.63
N ILE A 139 -8.05 23.92 -20.32
CA ILE A 139 -7.82 23.13 -19.10
C ILE A 139 -6.57 22.26 -19.27
N LEU A 140 -5.65 22.44 -18.32
CA LEU A 140 -4.48 21.61 -18.13
C LEU A 140 -4.36 21.26 -16.65
N LEU A 141 -4.27 19.96 -16.33
CA LEU A 141 -4.06 19.51 -14.96
C LEU A 141 -2.63 19.82 -14.50
N ASP A 142 -2.49 20.39 -13.31
CA ASP A 142 -1.20 20.52 -12.63
C ASP A 142 -0.70 19.18 -12.06
N SER A 143 0.50 19.16 -11.46
CA SER A 143 1.11 17.93 -10.95
C SER A 143 0.28 17.28 -9.82
N GLU A 144 -0.19 18.09 -8.86
CA GLU A 144 -0.97 17.61 -7.72
C GLU A 144 -2.33 17.05 -8.18
N GLN A 145 -2.98 17.71 -9.14
CA GLN A 145 -4.23 17.22 -9.73
C GLN A 145 -4.04 15.88 -10.46
N ARG A 146 -2.91 15.70 -11.17
CA ARG A 146 -2.57 14.42 -11.83
C ARG A 146 -2.36 13.31 -10.81
N GLU A 147 -1.67 13.60 -9.72
CA GLU A 147 -1.49 12.62 -8.63
C GLU A 147 -2.83 12.18 -8.06
N VAL A 148 -3.76 13.11 -7.78
CA VAL A 148 -5.12 12.79 -7.31
C VAL A 148 -5.89 11.96 -8.33
N VAL A 149 -5.79 12.28 -9.62
CA VAL A 149 -6.46 11.53 -10.69
C VAL A 149 -5.97 10.08 -10.75
N LEU A 150 -4.68 9.85 -10.56
CA LEU A 150 -4.05 8.52 -10.68
C LEU A 150 -4.03 7.73 -9.37
N SER A 151 -4.13 8.38 -8.20
CA SER A 151 -4.20 7.67 -6.92
C SER A 151 -5.43 6.75 -6.85
N GLU A 152 -5.24 5.51 -6.46
CA GLU A 152 -6.29 4.47 -6.37
C GLU A 152 -6.60 4.08 -4.91
N GLU A 153 -6.37 5.01 -3.97
CA GLU A 153 -6.66 4.78 -2.55
C GLU A 153 -8.16 4.65 -2.28
N ASP A 154 -8.55 3.83 -1.31
CA ASP A 154 -9.94 3.61 -0.92
C ASP A 154 -10.65 4.91 -0.49
N ASN A 155 -9.92 5.80 0.18
CA ASN A 155 -10.43 7.09 0.65
C ASN A 155 -9.38 8.17 0.44
N THR A 156 -9.69 9.15 -0.39
CA THR A 156 -8.81 10.29 -0.68
C THR A 156 -9.43 11.60 -0.22
N LEU A 157 -8.74 12.34 0.64
CA LEU A 157 -9.10 13.70 1.02
C LEU A 157 -8.26 14.72 0.25
N VAL A 158 -8.91 15.52 -0.58
CA VAL A 158 -8.25 16.60 -1.33
C VAL A 158 -8.54 17.95 -0.67
N ILE A 159 -7.49 18.59 -0.15
CA ILE A 159 -7.59 19.92 0.45
C ILE A 159 -7.11 20.95 -0.55
N ALA A 160 -7.99 21.82 -1.01
CA ALA A 160 -7.67 22.81 -2.01
C ALA A 160 -8.43 24.11 -1.79
N GLY A 161 -7.79 25.25 -2.05
CA GLY A 161 -8.36 26.58 -1.95
C GLY A 161 -9.54 26.85 -2.90
N ALA A 162 -10.19 27.99 -2.76
CA ALA A 162 -11.18 28.44 -3.74
C ALA A 162 -10.50 28.70 -5.08
N GLY A 163 -11.09 28.23 -6.19
CA GLY A 163 -10.53 28.38 -7.52
C GLY A 163 -9.38 27.43 -7.89
N ALA A 164 -8.94 26.54 -6.98
CA ALA A 164 -7.86 25.57 -7.22
C ALA A 164 -8.27 24.37 -8.10
N GLY A 165 -9.36 24.45 -8.85
CA GLY A 165 -9.74 23.41 -9.81
C GLY A 165 -10.30 22.11 -9.19
N LYS A 166 -10.88 22.16 -7.97
CA LYS A 166 -11.48 20.95 -7.34
C LYS A 166 -12.47 20.22 -8.24
N THR A 167 -13.42 20.94 -8.83
CA THR A 167 -14.41 20.38 -9.75
C THR A 167 -13.75 19.78 -10.98
N THR A 168 -12.74 20.46 -11.52
CA THR A 168 -11.92 20.00 -12.65
C THR A 168 -11.20 18.68 -12.31
N THR A 169 -10.61 18.60 -11.12
CA THR A 169 -9.92 17.37 -10.66
C THR A 169 -10.90 16.21 -10.52
N VAL A 170 -12.10 16.45 -9.95
CA VAL A 170 -13.15 15.42 -9.84
C VAL A 170 -13.62 14.96 -11.22
N ALA A 171 -13.87 15.90 -12.17
CA ALA A 171 -14.26 15.55 -13.53
C ALA A 171 -13.19 14.71 -14.24
N ALA A 172 -11.92 15.08 -14.09
CA ALA A 172 -10.80 14.31 -14.63
C ALA A 172 -10.71 12.92 -14.00
N LYS A 173 -10.88 12.80 -12.68
CA LYS A 173 -10.90 11.52 -11.97
C LYS A 173 -12.01 10.60 -12.48
N VAL A 174 -13.23 11.11 -12.60
CA VAL A 174 -14.38 10.34 -13.12
C VAL A 174 -14.06 9.83 -14.53
N ARG A 175 -13.55 10.71 -15.39
CA ARG A 175 -13.21 10.33 -16.76
C ARG A 175 -12.11 9.28 -16.83
N TYR A 176 -11.06 9.43 -16.02
CA TYR A 176 -10.00 8.42 -15.88
C TYR A 176 -10.55 7.06 -15.43
N LEU A 177 -11.43 7.04 -14.42
CA LEU A 177 -12.04 5.79 -13.92
C LEU A 177 -12.84 5.09 -15.02
N VAL A 178 -13.60 5.83 -15.82
CA VAL A 178 -14.40 5.24 -16.92
C VAL A 178 -13.51 4.80 -18.08
N GLU A 179 -12.63 5.68 -18.57
CA GLU A 179 -11.89 5.45 -19.82
C GLU A 179 -10.66 4.55 -19.66
N ARG A 180 -9.98 4.60 -18.50
CA ARG A 180 -8.75 3.85 -18.26
C ARG A 180 -8.92 2.68 -17.29
N ARG A 181 -9.85 2.79 -16.35
CA ARG A 181 -10.09 1.73 -15.35
C ARG A 181 -11.32 0.88 -15.66
N GLY A 182 -12.11 1.24 -16.67
CA GLY A 182 -13.28 0.50 -17.09
C GLY A 182 -14.43 0.48 -16.07
N VAL A 183 -14.43 1.44 -15.13
CA VAL A 183 -15.52 1.58 -14.15
C VAL A 183 -16.76 2.04 -14.89
N LYS A 184 -17.88 1.36 -14.69
CA LYS A 184 -19.13 1.73 -15.33
C LYS A 184 -19.68 3.02 -14.75
N PRO A 185 -20.21 3.97 -15.56
CA PRO A 185 -20.76 5.23 -15.06
C PRO A 185 -21.81 5.04 -13.95
N GLU A 186 -22.60 3.97 -14.01
CA GLU A 186 -23.64 3.65 -13.02
C GLU A 186 -23.07 3.27 -11.63
N GLN A 187 -21.76 3.01 -11.55
CA GLN A 187 -21.04 2.70 -10.30
C GLN A 187 -20.41 3.96 -9.67
N ILE A 188 -20.53 5.12 -10.35
CA ILE A 188 -19.91 6.38 -9.91
C ILE A 188 -20.99 7.33 -9.43
N LEU A 189 -20.90 7.76 -8.16
CA LEU A 189 -21.75 8.80 -7.60
C LEU A 189 -20.93 10.03 -7.30
N VAL A 190 -21.28 11.17 -7.95
CA VAL A 190 -20.69 12.48 -7.66
C VAL A 190 -21.71 13.35 -6.97
N ILE A 191 -21.35 13.91 -5.80
CA ILE A 191 -22.21 14.80 -5.03
C ILE A 191 -21.56 16.18 -4.96
N SER A 192 -22.34 17.22 -5.23
CA SER A 192 -21.90 18.62 -5.10
C SER A 192 -22.92 19.46 -4.35
N PHE A 193 -22.44 20.47 -3.64
CA PHE A 193 -23.28 21.40 -2.86
C PHE A 193 -23.95 22.50 -3.71
N THR A 194 -23.49 22.74 -4.92
CA THR A 194 -24.00 23.84 -5.77
C THR A 194 -24.51 23.32 -7.10
N ASN A 195 -25.63 23.89 -7.56
CA ASN A 195 -26.20 23.57 -8.85
C ASN A 195 -25.22 23.87 -9.99
N LYS A 196 -24.43 24.97 -9.86
CA LYS A 196 -23.40 25.32 -10.83
C LYS A 196 -22.37 24.22 -11.00
N ALA A 197 -21.84 23.65 -9.90
CA ALA A 197 -20.88 22.55 -9.98
C ALA A 197 -21.51 21.27 -10.54
N VAL A 198 -22.80 21.03 -10.31
CA VAL A 198 -23.52 19.89 -10.92
C VAL A 198 -23.63 20.09 -12.44
N GLU A 199 -23.88 21.31 -12.91
CA GLU A 199 -23.94 21.63 -14.35
C GLU A 199 -22.56 21.50 -15.02
N GLU A 200 -21.48 21.89 -14.35
CA GLU A 200 -20.10 21.74 -14.83
C GLU A 200 -19.64 20.27 -14.91
N LEU A 201 -20.27 19.36 -14.15
CA LEU A 201 -19.94 17.94 -14.11
C LEU A 201 -20.80 17.07 -15.03
N ARG A 202 -21.80 17.62 -15.69
CA ARG A 202 -22.67 16.95 -16.68
C ARG A 202 -22.09 17.02 -18.09
#